data_1ef6f5402729e3665a7406f67b3deb41
#
_entry.id   1ef6f5402729e3665a7406f67b3deb41
#
_cell.length_a   1.000
_cell.length_b   1.000
_cell.length_c   1.000
_cell.angle_alpha   90.00
_cell.angle_beta   90.00
_cell.angle_gamma   90.00
#
_symmetry.space_group_name_H-M   'P 1'
#
loop_
_entity.id
_entity.type
_entity.pdbx_description
1 polymer ?
#
loop_
_entity_poly.entity_id
_entity_poly.type
_entity_poly.pdbx_seq_one_letter_code
_entity_poly.pdbx_strand_id
1 'polypeptide(L)'
;MASVRRRHLARRLTRDALQTRASVAAVPRLVYGRGMTAAPTNQHAGGGPPATPGVPEPPFAEQARTLMHLGRTGTLSTQLRKQPGFPFGSVAPYGLDALGRPTLLISTMAVHTQNLLADPHASLLVTQPGWTEDPLAGARLTLVGQVGATPAADLAAVRADYLGRHENARYWVDFGDFGFYRMEVEELYYVAGFGAMGWVDAAEYRSAAPDPLADHASDILAHMNADHADALVLYCKAFAGIDADAATMTGIDRLGFRVRARTADRLQGMRINFPRQVRTPMEARTVLVEMVRDARARGSASS
;
A
#
# COMPACT_ATOMS: atom_id res chain seq x y z
N MET A 1 -11.41 -45.05 59.86
CA MET A 1 -10.73 -43.77 60.13
C MET A 1 -9.88 -43.30 58.93
N ALA A 2 -10.40 -43.31 57.71
CA ALA A 2 -9.67 -42.93 56.50
C ALA A 2 -10.36 -41.84 55.65
N SER A 3 -11.44 -41.25 56.18
CA SER A 3 -12.30 -40.32 55.40
C SER A 3 -12.08 -38.82 55.73
N VAL A 4 -11.37 -38.48 56.78
CA VAL A 4 -11.24 -37.08 57.26
C VAL A 4 -9.96 -36.38 56.73
N ARG A 5 -8.93 -37.13 56.32
CA ARG A 5 -7.68 -36.55 55.87
C ARG A 5 -7.66 -36.07 54.41
N ARG A 6 -8.63 -36.44 53.57
CA ARG A 6 -8.71 -35.99 52.16
C ARG A 6 -9.38 -34.63 51.97
N ARG A 7 -10.06 -34.07 52.94
CA ARG A 7 -10.78 -32.79 52.79
C ARG A 7 -9.93 -31.55 53.17
N HIS A 8 -8.77 -31.72 53.81
CA HIS A 8 -7.90 -30.61 54.19
C HIS A 8 -6.79 -30.29 53.15
N LEU A 9 -6.45 -31.20 52.26
CA LEU A 9 -5.48 -30.96 51.22
C LEU A 9 -6.09 -30.22 50.01
N ALA A 10 -7.39 -30.40 49.72
CA ALA A 10 -8.08 -29.73 48.64
C ALA A 10 -8.40 -28.24 48.89
N ARG A 11 -8.34 -27.78 50.12
CA ARG A 11 -8.62 -26.36 50.48
C ARG A 11 -7.38 -25.48 50.55
N ARG A 12 -6.15 -26.02 50.51
CA ARG A 12 -4.90 -25.24 50.43
C ARG A 12 -4.46 -24.93 49.01
N LEU A 13 -4.82 -25.74 48.00
CA LEU A 13 -4.45 -25.55 46.61
C LEU A 13 -5.34 -24.54 45.86
N THR A 14 -6.47 -24.10 46.43
CA THR A 14 -7.36 -23.12 45.82
C THR A 14 -7.15 -21.68 46.30
N ARG A 15 -6.26 -21.45 47.27
CA ARG A 15 -6.00 -20.10 47.78
C ARG A 15 -4.75 -19.44 47.20
N ASP A 16 -3.80 -20.21 46.69
CA ASP A 16 -2.56 -19.69 46.12
C ASP A 16 -2.65 -19.43 44.58
N ALA A 17 -3.73 -19.88 43.90
CA ALA A 17 -3.97 -19.66 42.49
C ALA A 17 -4.67 -18.32 42.16
N LEU A 18 -4.97 -17.48 43.14
CA LEU A 18 -5.73 -16.24 42.97
C LEU A 18 -4.94 -14.96 43.26
N GLN A 19 -3.63 -15.02 43.41
CA GLN A 19 -2.80 -13.85 43.74
C GLN A 19 -1.63 -13.57 42.77
N THR A 20 -1.61 -14.13 41.59
CA THR A 20 -0.71 -13.65 40.51
C THR A 20 -1.50 -13.01 39.38
N ARG A 21 -2.25 -11.95 39.68
CA ARG A 21 -2.52 -10.94 38.67
C ARG A 21 -1.23 -10.16 38.44
N ALA A 22 -0.43 -10.61 37.47
CA ALA A 22 0.65 -9.79 36.96
C ALA A 22 0.04 -8.45 36.53
N SER A 23 0.40 -7.40 37.25
CA SER A 23 0.18 -6.03 36.84
C SER A 23 0.87 -5.87 35.49
N VAL A 24 0.09 -5.80 34.43
CA VAL A 24 0.57 -5.31 33.12
C VAL A 24 0.94 -3.87 33.36
N ALA A 25 2.23 -3.62 33.54
CA ALA A 25 2.76 -2.27 33.63
C ALA A 25 2.27 -1.51 32.40
N ALA A 26 1.59 -0.39 32.62
CA ALA A 26 1.17 0.50 31.57
C ALA A 26 2.40 0.91 30.76
N VAL A 27 2.46 0.48 29.53
CA VAL A 27 3.48 0.95 28.56
C VAL A 27 3.25 2.44 28.44
N PRO A 28 4.26 3.30 28.72
CA PRO A 28 4.08 4.73 28.58
C PRO A 28 3.69 5.03 27.12
N ARG A 29 2.59 5.75 26.92
CA ARG A 29 2.21 6.31 25.65
C ARG A 29 3.38 7.17 25.18
N LEU A 30 4.14 6.70 24.20
CA LEU A 30 5.03 7.56 23.42
C LEU A 30 4.13 8.57 22.70
N VAL A 31 4.07 9.76 23.23
CA VAL A 31 3.50 10.92 22.51
C VAL A 31 4.52 11.25 21.43
N TYR A 32 4.29 10.80 20.21
CA TYR A 32 5.01 11.31 19.05
C TYR A 32 4.65 12.79 18.91
N GLY A 33 5.57 13.64 19.30
CA GLY A 33 5.42 15.08 19.17
C GLY A 33 5.17 15.46 17.71
N ARG A 34 4.13 16.24 17.46
CA ARG A 34 3.94 16.96 16.21
C ARG A 34 5.20 17.82 15.98
N GLY A 35 6.02 17.46 15.00
CA GLY A 35 7.18 18.26 14.63
C GLY A 35 8.41 17.46 14.23
N MET A 36 8.29 16.55 13.26
CA MET A 36 9.48 16.07 12.56
C MET A 36 9.33 16.33 11.06
N THR A 37 9.75 17.52 10.65
CA THR A 37 9.95 17.91 9.25
C THR A 37 11.33 17.50 8.70
N ALA A 38 12.03 16.57 9.36
CA ALA A 38 13.26 16.00 8.85
C ALA A 38 12.95 14.60 8.30
N ALA A 39 13.14 14.41 7.00
CA ALA A 39 13.15 13.09 6.39
C ALA A 39 14.12 12.18 7.16
N PRO A 40 13.72 10.96 7.59
CA PRO A 40 14.63 10.07 8.28
C PRO A 40 15.81 9.74 7.37
N THR A 41 17.02 10.00 7.86
CA THR A 41 18.25 9.57 7.22
C THR A 41 18.23 8.04 7.13
N ASN A 42 18.33 7.54 5.92
CA ASN A 42 18.26 6.13 5.57
C ASN A 42 19.42 5.36 6.25
N GLN A 43 19.15 4.64 7.36
CA GLN A 43 20.16 3.85 8.07
C GLN A 43 20.15 2.36 7.68
N HIS A 44 19.34 1.95 6.72
CA HIS A 44 19.39 0.59 6.21
C HIS A 44 20.31 0.53 4.98
N ALA A 45 21.61 0.45 5.26
CA ALA A 45 22.65 0.22 4.26
C ALA A 45 22.50 -1.17 3.62
N GLY A 46 21.87 -1.24 2.52
CA GLY A 46 21.56 -2.41 1.69
C GLY A 46 20.50 -2.04 0.65
N GLY A 47 19.86 -0.91 0.85
CA GLY A 47 18.93 -0.32 -0.10
C GLY A 47 19.66 0.17 -1.34
N GLY A 48 18.97 0.14 -2.48
CA GLY A 48 19.42 0.75 -3.71
C GLY A 48 19.87 2.20 -3.51
N PRO A 49 20.56 2.80 -4.48
CA PRO A 49 21.06 4.16 -4.36
C PRO A 49 19.92 5.08 -3.93
N PRO A 50 20.21 6.08 -3.06
CA PRO A 50 19.21 7.07 -2.70
C PRO A 50 18.61 7.65 -3.98
N ALA A 51 17.30 7.91 -3.97
CA ALA A 51 16.66 8.62 -5.07
C ALA A 51 17.51 9.87 -5.39
N THR A 52 17.89 10.02 -6.66
CA THR A 52 18.74 11.13 -7.05
C THR A 52 18.08 12.43 -6.61
N PRO A 53 18.71 13.23 -5.75
CA PRO A 53 18.10 14.45 -5.23
C PRO A 53 17.64 15.33 -6.40
N GLY A 54 16.37 15.73 -6.41
CA GLY A 54 15.83 16.62 -7.43
C GLY A 54 15.15 15.96 -8.64
N VAL A 55 15.02 14.62 -8.67
CA VAL A 55 14.22 13.94 -9.71
C VAL A 55 12.74 14.06 -9.35
N PRO A 56 11.88 14.71 -10.18
CA PRO A 56 10.47 14.83 -9.89
C PRO A 56 9.80 13.46 -9.81
N GLU A 57 9.12 13.21 -8.69
CA GLU A 57 8.27 12.05 -8.50
C GLU A 57 6.88 12.51 -8.06
N PRO A 58 5.81 11.73 -8.34
CA PRO A 58 4.50 12.04 -7.79
C PRO A 58 4.59 12.07 -6.25
N PRO A 59 3.90 13.01 -5.58
CA PRO A 59 3.81 13.02 -4.12
C PRO A 59 3.28 11.70 -3.57
N PHE A 60 3.61 11.33 -2.34
CA PHE A 60 3.13 10.10 -1.71
C PHE A 60 1.60 10.02 -1.65
N ALA A 61 0.91 11.14 -1.53
CA ALA A 61 -0.55 11.20 -1.58
C ALA A 61 -1.10 10.68 -2.92
N GLU A 62 -0.51 11.07 -4.05
CA GLU A 62 -0.92 10.58 -5.37
C GLU A 62 -0.51 9.12 -5.59
N GLN A 63 0.69 8.74 -5.14
CA GLN A 63 1.15 7.35 -5.22
C GLN A 63 0.23 6.43 -4.38
N ALA A 64 -0.20 6.88 -3.19
CA ALA A 64 -1.17 6.18 -2.36
C ALA A 64 -2.55 6.07 -3.03
N ARG A 65 -3.04 7.15 -3.66
CA ARG A 65 -4.29 7.14 -4.45
C ARG A 65 -4.20 6.14 -5.61
N THR A 66 -3.07 6.14 -6.31
CA THR A 66 -2.80 5.22 -7.42
C THR A 66 -2.80 3.77 -6.94
N LEU A 67 -2.12 3.47 -5.82
CA LEU A 67 -2.10 2.12 -5.24
C LEU A 67 -3.50 1.67 -4.81
N MET A 68 -4.28 2.52 -4.17
CA MET A 68 -5.67 2.24 -3.79
C MET A 68 -6.57 2.04 -5.01
N HIS A 69 -6.36 2.81 -6.07
CA HIS A 69 -7.09 2.67 -7.33
C HIS A 69 -6.84 1.30 -7.99
N LEU A 70 -5.59 0.87 -8.04
CA LEU A 70 -5.19 -0.40 -8.66
C LEU A 70 -5.52 -1.63 -7.79
N GLY A 71 -5.39 -1.50 -6.48
CA GLY A 71 -5.68 -2.58 -5.53
C GLY A 71 -7.18 -2.91 -5.50
N ARG A 72 -7.50 -4.16 -5.22
CA ARG A 72 -8.88 -4.67 -5.12
C ARG A 72 -9.19 -5.27 -3.76
N THR A 73 -8.16 -5.71 -3.06
CA THR A 73 -8.26 -6.36 -1.75
C THR A 73 -7.18 -5.83 -0.83
N GLY A 74 -7.44 -5.87 0.46
CA GLY A 74 -6.45 -5.56 1.48
C GLY A 74 -6.62 -6.44 2.71
N THR A 75 -5.70 -6.32 3.64
CA THR A 75 -5.84 -6.93 4.97
C THR A 75 -6.45 -5.90 5.91
N LEU A 76 -7.71 -6.12 6.27
CA LEU A 76 -8.42 -5.34 7.28
C LEU A 76 -8.06 -5.86 8.67
N SER A 77 -7.43 -5.04 9.49
CA SER A 77 -7.10 -5.35 10.88
C SER A 77 -8.06 -4.61 11.82
N THR A 78 -8.66 -5.36 12.76
CA THR A 78 -9.66 -4.89 13.73
C THR A 78 -9.28 -5.32 15.13
N GLN A 79 -9.83 -4.71 16.18
CA GLN A 79 -9.64 -5.15 17.56
C GLN A 79 -10.54 -6.36 17.87
N LEU A 80 -9.96 -7.48 18.31
CA LEU A 80 -10.73 -8.69 18.57
C LEU A 80 -11.65 -8.51 19.77
N ARG A 81 -12.98 -8.47 19.54
CA ARG A 81 -13.99 -8.28 20.58
C ARG A 81 -13.90 -9.30 21.72
N LYS A 82 -13.59 -10.57 21.40
CA LYS A 82 -13.49 -11.66 22.37
C LYS A 82 -12.27 -11.57 23.28
N GLN A 83 -11.21 -10.91 22.80
CA GLN A 83 -9.93 -10.74 23.52
C GLN A 83 -9.40 -9.33 23.27
N PRO A 84 -9.87 -8.33 24.03
CA PRO A 84 -9.40 -6.95 23.86
C PRO A 84 -7.87 -6.85 23.93
N GLY A 85 -7.29 -6.04 23.04
CA GLY A 85 -5.84 -5.88 22.91
C GLY A 85 -5.18 -6.80 21.88
N PHE A 86 -5.91 -7.77 21.31
CA PHE A 86 -5.41 -8.58 20.21
C PHE A 86 -5.92 -8.06 18.86
N PRO A 87 -5.03 -7.74 17.89
CA PRO A 87 -5.45 -7.42 16.52
C PRO A 87 -5.93 -8.69 15.80
N PHE A 88 -6.93 -8.51 14.93
CA PHE A 88 -7.47 -9.57 14.09
C PHE A 88 -7.45 -9.14 12.62
N GLY A 89 -6.65 -9.82 11.80
CA GLY A 89 -6.53 -9.57 10.36
C GLY A 89 -7.50 -10.44 9.54
N SER A 90 -8.10 -9.86 8.52
CA SER A 90 -8.92 -10.57 7.54
C SER A 90 -8.75 -9.98 6.14
N VAL A 91 -8.83 -10.82 5.11
CA VAL A 91 -8.86 -10.34 3.73
C VAL A 91 -10.20 -9.66 3.49
N ALA A 92 -10.15 -8.44 2.98
CA ALA A 92 -11.32 -7.64 2.67
C ALA A 92 -11.23 -7.06 1.25
N PRO A 93 -12.12 -7.45 0.33
CA PRO A 93 -12.34 -6.70 -0.90
C PRO A 93 -12.84 -5.30 -0.56
N TYR A 94 -12.35 -4.28 -1.28
CA TYR A 94 -12.78 -2.90 -1.04
C TYR A 94 -13.14 -2.17 -2.34
N GLY A 95 -14.15 -1.30 -2.24
CA GLY A 95 -14.43 -0.25 -3.19
C GLY A 95 -13.78 1.07 -2.76
N LEU A 96 -13.97 2.09 -3.56
CA LEU A 96 -13.53 3.46 -3.25
C LEU A 96 -14.68 4.41 -3.53
N ASP A 97 -14.90 5.37 -2.65
CA ASP A 97 -15.77 6.49 -2.97
C ASP A 97 -15.01 7.61 -3.73
N ALA A 98 -15.71 8.67 -4.09
CA ALA A 98 -15.14 9.79 -4.84
C ALA A 98 -13.93 10.46 -4.15
N LEU A 99 -13.86 10.40 -2.81
CA LEU A 99 -12.73 10.91 -2.04
C LEU A 99 -11.61 9.87 -1.85
N GLY A 100 -11.78 8.65 -2.40
CA GLY A 100 -10.83 7.54 -2.27
C GLY A 100 -10.89 6.83 -0.93
N ARG A 101 -11.95 7.05 -0.16
CA ARG A 101 -12.13 6.33 1.10
C ARG A 101 -12.53 4.88 0.81
N PRO A 102 -11.91 3.90 1.49
CA PRO A 102 -12.29 2.51 1.33
C PRO A 102 -13.74 2.25 1.72
N THR A 103 -14.46 1.55 0.86
CA THR A 103 -15.82 1.05 1.12
C THR A 103 -15.79 -0.48 1.15
N LEU A 104 -16.52 -1.07 2.08
CA LEU A 104 -16.52 -2.50 2.35
C LEU A 104 -17.95 -3.02 2.25
N LEU A 105 -18.16 -4.16 1.60
CA LEU A 105 -19.42 -4.91 1.63
C LEU A 105 -19.20 -6.14 2.50
N ILE A 106 -19.67 -6.07 3.75
CA ILE A 106 -19.38 -7.08 4.77
C ILE A 106 -20.63 -7.56 5.49
N SER A 107 -20.64 -8.86 5.83
CA SER A 107 -21.75 -9.50 6.57
C SER A 107 -21.66 -9.20 8.06
N THR A 108 -22.79 -8.97 8.70
CA THR A 108 -22.91 -8.84 10.16
C THR A 108 -22.52 -10.10 10.93
N MET A 109 -22.48 -11.26 10.25
CA MET A 109 -22.03 -12.52 10.83
C MET A 109 -20.51 -12.64 10.89
N ALA A 110 -19.79 -11.86 10.09
CA ALA A 110 -18.32 -11.92 10.03
C ALA A 110 -17.68 -11.36 11.32
N VAL A 111 -16.59 -12.01 11.75
CA VAL A 111 -15.87 -11.63 12.98
C VAL A 111 -15.38 -10.17 12.88
N HIS A 112 -14.83 -9.75 11.76
CA HIS A 112 -14.38 -8.37 11.58
C HIS A 112 -15.51 -7.36 11.70
N THR A 113 -16.73 -7.66 11.22
CA THR A 113 -17.88 -6.76 11.38
C THR A 113 -18.31 -6.66 12.84
N GLN A 114 -18.35 -7.80 13.55
CA GLN A 114 -18.66 -7.80 14.99
C GLN A 114 -17.60 -7.05 15.81
N ASN A 115 -16.36 -7.10 15.40
CA ASN A 115 -15.27 -6.34 15.99
C ASN A 115 -15.47 -4.84 15.77
N LEU A 116 -15.76 -4.42 14.53
CA LEU A 116 -15.99 -3.01 14.16
C LEU A 116 -17.21 -2.39 14.84
N LEU A 117 -18.26 -3.19 15.08
CA LEU A 117 -19.43 -2.73 15.83
C LEU A 117 -19.10 -2.50 17.33
N ALA A 118 -18.09 -3.18 17.85
CA ALA A 118 -17.64 -3.00 19.23
C ALA A 118 -16.56 -1.90 19.36
N ASP A 119 -15.68 -1.81 18.39
CA ASP A 119 -14.60 -0.80 18.29
C ASP A 119 -14.36 -0.48 16.81
N PRO A 120 -14.69 0.74 16.32
CA PRO A 120 -14.59 1.10 14.92
C PRO A 120 -13.15 1.30 14.42
N HIS A 121 -12.16 1.37 15.30
CA HIS A 121 -10.77 1.58 14.91
C HIS A 121 -10.23 0.39 14.13
N ALA A 122 -9.68 0.69 12.96
CA ALA A 122 -9.15 -0.31 12.06
C ALA A 122 -7.96 0.20 11.26
N SER A 123 -7.21 -0.74 10.69
CA SER A 123 -6.27 -0.44 9.62
C SER A 123 -6.53 -1.32 8.41
N LEU A 124 -6.24 -0.79 7.22
CA LEU A 124 -6.31 -1.52 5.96
C LEU A 124 -4.92 -1.49 5.30
N LEU A 125 -4.27 -2.65 5.21
CA LEU A 125 -3.03 -2.82 4.48
C LEU A 125 -3.31 -3.24 3.05
N VAL A 126 -2.81 -2.47 2.09
CA VAL A 126 -2.88 -2.75 0.66
C VAL A 126 -1.46 -2.88 0.11
N THR A 127 -1.22 -3.91 -0.67
CA THR A 127 0.06 -4.16 -1.35
C THR A 127 -0.08 -4.00 -2.85
N GLN A 128 1.02 -3.73 -3.52
CA GLN A 128 1.05 -3.57 -4.98
C GLN A 128 0.50 -4.82 -5.69
N PRO A 129 -0.56 -4.69 -6.52
CA PRO A 129 -1.10 -5.82 -7.26
C PRO A 129 -0.08 -6.43 -8.22
N GLY A 130 -0.11 -7.77 -8.38
CA GLY A 130 0.75 -8.47 -9.32
C GLY A 130 2.24 -8.51 -8.95
N TRP A 131 2.63 -7.96 -7.82
CA TRP A 131 4.00 -8.02 -7.35
C TRP A 131 4.29 -9.38 -6.71
N THR A 132 5.17 -10.16 -7.35
CA THR A 132 5.45 -11.56 -6.95
C THR A 132 6.91 -11.81 -6.56
N GLU A 133 7.78 -10.81 -6.72
CA GLU A 133 9.19 -10.88 -6.36
C GLU A 133 9.39 -10.65 -4.84
N ASP A 134 10.42 -9.94 -4.44
CA ASP A 134 10.65 -9.59 -3.04
C ASP A 134 9.47 -8.76 -2.48
N PRO A 135 8.72 -9.27 -1.49
CA PRO A 135 7.56 -8.56 -0.92
C PRO A 135 7.88 -7.17 -0.36
N LEU A 136 9.13 -6.92 0.02
CA LEU A 136 9.55 -5.64 0.57
C LEU A 136 9.91 -4.61 -0.51
N ALA A 137 10.14 -5.04 -1.74
CA ALA A 137 10.44 -4.16 -2.86
C ALA A 137 9.19 -3.56 -3.51
N GLY A 138 8.03 -4.18 -3.34
CA GLY A 138 6.74 -3.67 -3.82
C GLY A 138 6.21 -2.49 -2.99
N ALA A 139 5.42 -1.64 -3.64
CA ALA A 139 4.72 -0.57 -2.93
C ALA A 139 3.64 -1.14 -1.99
N ARG A 140 3.48 -0.51 -0.84
CA ARG A 140 2.44 -0.87 0.14
C ARG A 140 1.95 0.36 0.90
N LEU A 141 0.70 0.30 1.31
CA LEU A 141 0.01 1.38 2.01
C LEU A 141 -0.75 0.82 3.19
N THR A 142 -0.58 1.41 4.35
CA THR A 142 -1.43 1.19 5.51
C THR A 142 -2.28 2.43 5.74
N LEU A 143 -3.60 2.26 5.68
CA LEU A 143 -4.55 3.28 6.08
C LEU A 143 -4.98 3.00 7.52
N VAL A 144 -5.06 4.04 8.33
CA VAL A 144 -5.54 3.97 9.72
C VAL A 144 -6.76 4.89 9.85
N GLY A 145 -7.79 4.45 10.55
CA GLY A 145 -9.00 5.24 10.74
C GLY A 145 -10.14 4.44 11.36
N GLN A 146 -11.34 4.95 11.20
CA GLN A 146 -12.55 4.36 11.77
C GLN A 146 -13.48 3.85 10.68
N VAL A 147 -14.03 2.66 10.87
CA VAL A 147 -14.98 2.03 9.93
C VAL A 147 -16.37 2.06 10.52
N GLY A 148 -17.29 2.68 9.81
CA GLY A 148 -18.70 2.79 10.20
C GLY A 148 -19.65 2.47 9.05
N ALA A 149 -20.94 2.34 9.35
CA ALA A 149 -21.96 2.15 8.32
C ALA A 149 -21.96 3.32 7.32
N THR A 150 -22.07 3.00 6.04
CA THR A 150 -22.18 4.05 4.99
C THR A 150 -23.46 4.84 5.17
N PRO A 151 -23.43 6.19 5.19
CA PRO A 151 -24.63 7.02 5.26
C PRO A 151 -25.62 6.71 4.16
N ALA A 152 -26.92 6.75 4.48
CA ALA A 152 -27.99 6.42 3.53
C ALA A 152 -27.94 7.24 2.23
N ALA A 153 -27.53 8.51 2.32
CA ALA A 153 -27.39 9.39 1.16
C ALA A 153 -26.31 8.92 0.16
N ASP A 154 -25.28 8.21 0.64
CA ASP A 154 -24.13 7.78 -0.17
C ASP A 154 -24.30 6.33 -0.68
N LEU A 155 -25.27 5.56 -0.14
CA LEU A 155 -25.39 4.12 -0.41
C LEU A 155 -25.50 3.78 -1.89
N ALA A 156 -26.28 4.55 -2.68
CA ALA A 156 -26.48 4.27 -4.09
C ALA A 156 -25.17 4.42 -4.89
N ALA A 157 -24.41 5.47 -4.63
CA ALA A 157 -23.12 5.71 -5.27
C ALA A 157 -22.09 4.66 -4.85
N VAL A 158 -21.95 4.41 -3.54
CA VAL A 158 -21.02 3.40 -2.99
C VAL A 158 -21.34 2.01 -3.55
N ARG A 159 -22.62 1.63 -3.65
CA ARG A 159 -23.04 0.36 -4.27
C ARG A 159 -22.61 0.27 -5.72
N ALA A 160 -22.86 1.32 -6.51
CA ALA A 160 -22.50 1.34 -7.93
C ALA A 160 -21.00 1.22 -8.13
N ASP A 161 -20.20 2.01 -7.40
CA ASP A 161 -18.72 2.00 -7.46
C ASP A 161 -18.17 0.65 -7.01
N TYR A 162 -18.69 0.09 -5.90
CA TYR A 162 -18.26 -1.21 -5.39
C TYR A 162 -18.54 -2.33 -6.40
N LEU A 163 -19.73 -2.40 -6.98
CA LEU A 163 -20.11 -3.41 -7.96
C LEU A 163 -19.37 -3.24 -9.29
N GLY A 164 -18.98 -2.03 -9.66
CA GLY A 164 -18.09 -1.77 -10.80
C GLY A 164 -16.70 -2.35 -10.60
N ARG A 165 -16.22 -2.40 -9.36
CA ARG A 165 -14.91 -2.99 -9.00
C ARG A 165 -14.98 -4.50 -8.74
N HIS A 166 -16.11 -5.00 -8.23
CA HIS A 166 -16.33 -6.39 -7.77
C HIS A 166 -17.63 -6.95 -8.34
N GLU A 167 -17.62 -7.30 -9.61
CA GLU A 167 -18.81 -7.79 -10.31
C GLU A 167 -19.44 -9.00 -9.62
N ASN A 168 -18.63 -9.91 -9.08
CA ASN A 168 -19.09 -11.10 -8.36
C ASN A 168 -19.95 -10.76 -7.13
N ALA A 169 -19.78 -9.56 -6.54
CA ALA A 169 -20.55 -9.14 -5.38
C ALA A 169 -22.05 -8.95 -5.67
N ARG A 170 -22.45 -8.88 -6.94
CA ARG A 170 -23.86 -8.89 -7.36
C ARG A 170 -24.64 -10.06 -6.81
N TYR A 171 -23.96 -11.20 -6.56
CA TYR A 171 -24.58 -12.40 -6.04
C TYR A 171 -25.07 -12.26 -4.59
N TRP A 172 -24.36 -11.52 -3.73
CA TRP A 172 -24.67 -11.44 -2.30
C TRP A 172 -24.96 -10.02 -1.78
N VAL A 173 -24.85 -9.00 -2.61
CA VAL A 173 -25.03 -7.58 -2.22
C VAL A 173 -26.42 -7.27 -1.63
N ASP A 174 -27.41 -8.09 -1.97
CA ASP A 174 -28.81 -7.93 -1.51
C ASP A 174 -29.16 -8.92 -0.39
N PHE A 175 -28.21 -9.68 0.13
CA PHE A 175 -28.48 -10.55 1.30
C PHE A 175 -28.65 -9.68 2.54
N GLY A 176 -29.67 -10.02 3.36
CA GLY A 176 -30.09 -9.19 4.48
C GLY A 176 -29.07 -9.00 5.61
N ASP A 177 -28.01 -9.83 5.64
CA ASP A 177 -26.92 -9.73 6.59
C ASP A 177 -25.72 -8.93 6.06
N PHE A 178 -25.69 -8.56 4.76
CA PHE A 178 -24.64 -7.73 4.18
C PHE A 178 -24.99 -6.25 4.24
N GLY A 179 -23.99 -5.44 4.50
CA GLY A 179 -24.13 -3.98 4.51
C GLY A 179 -22.86 -3.29 3.99
N PHE A 180 -23.05 -2.06 3.52
CA PHE A 180 -21.93 -1.21 3.13
C PHE A 180 -21.40 -0.44 4.33
N TYR A 181 -20.10 -0.50 4.50
CA TYR A 181 -19.33 0.23 5.50
C TYR A 181 -18.29 1.09 4.80
N ARG A 182 -17.89 2.18 5.44
CA ARG A 182 -16.87 3.09 4.91
C ARG A 182 -15.84 3.39 5.97
N MET A 183 -14.57 3.44 5.56
CA MET A 183 -13.46 3.83 6.42
C MET A 183 -13.24 5.35 6.31
N GLU A 184 -13.41 6.05 7.41
CA GLU A 184 -12.94 7.43 7.54
C GLU A 184 -11.46 7.39 7.87
N VAL A 185 -10.66 7.76 6.87
CA VAL A 185 -9.20 7.68 6.94
C VAL A 185 -8.67 8.88 7.73
N GLU A 186 -7.87 8.60 8.76
CA GLU A 186 -7.24 9.59 9.64
C GLU A 186 -5.77 9.82 9.27
N GLU A 187 -5.02 8.74 9.03
CA GLU A 187 -3.61 8.79 8.64
C GLU A 187 -3.29 7.64 7.68
N LEU A 188 -2.24 7.81 6.88
CA LEU A 188 -1.74 6.80 5.96
C LEU A 188 -0.22 6.68 6.08
N TYR A 189 0.29 5.46 6.02
CA TYR A 189 1.72 5.21 5.92
C TYR A 189 2.03 4.53 4.58
N TYR A 190 2.72 5.25 3.70
CA TYR A 190 3.07 4.78 2.37
C TYR A 190 4.52 4.34 2.30
N VAL A 191 4.78 3.22 1.65
CA VAL A 191 6.11 2.71 1.35
C VAL A 191 6.18 2.46 -0.16
N ALA A 192 7.04 3.18 -0.86
CA ALA A 192 7.21 3.10 -2.32
C ALA A 192 8.14 1.95 -2.78
N GLY A 193 8.53 1.07 -1.86
CA GLY A 193 9.59 0.08 -2.03
C GLY A 193 10.83 0.45 -1.22
N PHE A 194 11.99 -0.06 -1.59
CA PHE A 194 13.23 0.13 -0.81
C PHE A 194 13.55 1.62 -0.62
N GLY A 195 13.54 2.07 0.63
CA GLY A 195 14.13 3.31 1.07
C GLY A 195 13.26 4.56 1.00
N ALA A 196 12.12 4.56 0.29
CA ALA A 196 11.21 5.69 0.24
C ALA A 196 9.92 5.36 0.99
N MET A 197 9.69 6.04 2.11
CA MET A 197 8.51 5.83 2.95
C MET A 197 8.16 7.07 3.74
N GLY A 198 6.91 7.23 4.11
CA GLY A 198 6.48 8.35 4.96
C GLY A 198 5.00 8.30 5.30
N TRP A 199 4.64 9.13 6.29
CA TRP A 199 3.27 9.43 6.61
C TRP A 199 2.68 10.38 5.58
N VAL A 200 1.43 10.18 5.25
CA VAL A 200 0.65 11.01 4.33
C VAL A 200 -0.54 11.55 5.09
N ASP A 201 -0.76 12.84 5.02
CA ASP A 201 -1.93 13.48 5.61
C ASP A 201 -3.21 13.06 4.88
N ALA A 202 -4.29 12.81 5.64
CA ALA A 202 -5.55 12.37 5.08
C ALA A 202 -6.22 13.43 4.17
N ALA A 203 -5.97 14.73 4.41
CA ALA A 203 -6.51 15.78 3.54
C ALA A 203 -5.75 15.84 2.21
N GLU A 204 -4.42 15.68 2.24
CA GLU A 204 -3.60 15.55 1.03
C GLU A 204 -4.03 14.33 0.21
N TYR A 205 -4.22 13.18 0.86
CA TYR A 205 -4.70 11.98 0.21
C TYR A 205 -6.08 12.18 -0.45
N ARG A 206 -7.04 12.79 0.25
CA ARG A 206 -8.39 13.04 -0.29
C ARG A 206 -8.39 13.99 -1.48
N SER A 207 -7.48 14.97 -1.50
CA SER A 207 -7.35 15.94 -2.61
C SER A 207 -6.57 15.41 -3.80
N ALA A 208 -5.77 14.36 -3.62
CA ALA A 208 -4.99 13.74 -4.68
C ALA A 208 -5.88 12.90 -5.61
N ALA A 209 -5.42 12.72 -6.85
CA ALA A 209 -6.01 11.81 -7.84
C ALA A 209 -5.04 10.66 -8.14
N PRO A 210 -5.52 9.51 -8.61
CA PRO A 210 -4.68 8.47 -9.17
C PRO A 210 -3.87 9.00 -10.36
N ASP A 211 -2.69 8.43 -10.59
CA ASP A 211 -1.89 8.76 -11.77
C ASP A 211 -2.67 8.45 -13.05
N PRO A 212 -2.68 9.33 -14.06
CA PRO A 212 -3.45 9.13 -15.27
C PRO A 212 -3.01 7.92 -16.11
N LEU A 213 -1.81 7.39 -15.89
CA LEU A 213 -1.34 6.16 -16.53
C LEU A 213 -1.67 4.89 -15.74
N ALA A 214 -2.25 4.99 -14.55
CA ALA A 214 -2.42 3.87 -13.63
C ALA A 214 -3.04 2.63 -14.29
N ASP A 215 -4.15 2.79 -14.98
CA ASP A 215 -4.89 1.68 -15.61
C ASP A 215 -4.15 1.04 -16.80
N HIS A 216 -3.13 1.70 -17.32
CA HIS A 216 -2.33 1.27 -18.48
C HIS A 216 -0.90 0.89 -18.12
N ALA A 217 -0.48 1.12 -16.88
CA ALA A 217 0.91 0.94 -16.47
C ALA A 217 1.39 -0.51 -16.69
N SER A 218 0.58 -1.51 -16.34
CA SER A 218 0.94 -2.92 -16.51
C SER A 218 1.19 -3.28 -17.97
N ASP A 219 0.35 -2.81 -18.88
CA ASP A 219 0.47 -3.09 -20.31
C ASP A 219 1.68 -2.41 -20.92
N ILE A 220 1.95 -1.16 -20.51
CA ILE A 220 3.15 -0.43 -20.93
C ILE A 220 4.41 -1.15 -20.44
N LEU A 221 4.44 -1.59 -19.18
CA LEU A 221 5.57 -2.33 -18.63
C LEU A 221 5.80 -3.65 -19.37
N ALA A 222 4.74 -4.42 -19.59
CA ALA A 222 4.81 -5.69 -20.30
C ALA A 222 5.38 -5.50 -21.72
N HIS A 223 4.85 -4.54 -22.47
CA HIS A 223 5.31 -4.21 -23.81
C HIS A 223 6.78 -3.73 -23.84
N MET A 224 7.14 -2.80 -22.95
CA MET A 224 8.52 -2.27 -22.91
C MET A 224 9.53 -3.36 -22.54
N ASN A 225 9.20 -4.24 -21.63
CA ASN A 225 10.08 -5.32 -21.19
C ASN A 225 10.20 -6.44 -22.23
N ALA A 226 9.13 -6.74 -22.98
CA ALA A 226 9.15 -7.79 -24.01
C ALA A 226 9.81 -7.32 -25.31
N ASP A 227 9.44 -6.12 -25.78
CA ASP A 227 9.75 -5.69 -27.15
C ASP A 227 10.82 -4.61 -27.23
N HIS A 228 11.17 -3.95 -26.10
CA HIS A 228 12.05 -2.78 -26.07
C HIS A 228 13.12 -2.84 -24.97
N ALA A 229 13.58 -4.04 -24.59
CA ALA A 229 14.60 -4.21 -23.56
C ALA A 229 15.92 -3.51 -23.90
N ASP A 230 16.30 -3.46 -25.17
CA ASP A 230 17.46 -2.73 -25.68
C ASP A 230 17.33 -1.21 -25.45
N ALA A 231 16.15 -0.65 -25.63
CA ALA A 231 15.90 0.76 -25.36
C ALA A 231 16.03 1.06 -23.83
N LEU A 232 15.64 0.13 -22.96
CA LEU A 232 15.80 0.30 -21.52
C LEU A 232 17.28 0.36 -21.12
N VAL A 233 18.13 -0.49 -21.71
CA VAL A 233 19.59 -0.45 -21.52
C VAL A 233 20.16 0.88 -22.01
N LEU A 234 19.72 1.33 -23.20
CA LEU A 234 20.13 2.61 -23.74
C LEU A 234 19.76 3.79 -22.87
N TYR A 235 18.56 3.79 -22.28
CA TYR A 235 18.15 4.82 -21.33
C TYR A 235 19.01 4.83 -20.06
N CYS A 236 19.36 3.66 -19.51
CA CYS A 236 20.26 3.57 -18.36
C CYS A 236 21.59 4.27 -18.64
N LYS A 237 22.18 4.04 -19.81
CA LYS A 237 23.44 4.67 -20.22
C LYS A 237 23.28 6.18 -20.43
N ALA A 238 22.31 6.58 -21.25
CA ALA A 238 22.18 7.96 -21.72
C ALA A 238 21.68 8.95 -20.62
N PHE A 239 20.81 8.49 -19.71
CA PHE A 239 20.14 9.35 -18.74
C PHE A 239 20.55 9.11 -17.28
N ALA A 240 21.17 7.96 -17.00
CA ALA A 240 21.65 7.64 -15.64
C ALA A 240 23.17 7.35 -15.58
N GLY A 241 23.89 7.31 -16.70
CA GLY A 241 25.33 7.05 -16.75
C GLY A 241 25.71 5.63 -16.35
N ILE A 242 24.79 4.66 -16.51
CA ILE A 242 24.97 3.26 -16.09
C ILE A 242 25.08 2.36 -17.31
N ASP A 243 26.22 1.71 -17.48
CA ASP A 243 26.41 0.65 -18.48
C ASP A 243 25.79 -0.65 -17.94
N ALA A 244 24.55 -0.89 -18.31
CA ALA A 244 23.79 -2.07 -17.88
C ALA A 244 23.88 -3.19 -18.91
N ASP A 245 24.04 -4.45 -18.44
CA ASP A 245 23.96 -5.66 -19.27
C ASP A 245 22.52 -6.02 -19.61
N ALA A 246 21.59 -5.68 -18.70
CA ALA A 246 20.15 -5.84 -18.88
C ALA A 246 19.39 -4.80 -18.06
N ALA A 247 18.19 -4.46 -18.51
CA ALA A 247 17.33 -3.50 -17.82
C ALA A 247 15.87 -3.94 -17.92
N THR A 248 15.12 -3.74 -16.83
CA THR A 248 13.69 -4.06 -16.74
C THR A 248 12.95 -2.84 -16.21
N MET A 249 11.91 -2.40 -16.91
CA MET A 249 11.01 -1.35 -16.42
C MET A 249 10.13 -1.92 -15.33
N THR A 250 10.13 -1.30 -14.14
CA THR A 250 9.42 -1.77 -12.95
C THR A 250 8.28 -0.87 -12.52
N GLY A 251 8.13 0.30 -13.12
CA GLY A 251 7.05 1.23 -12.87
C GLY A 251 7.07 2.39 -13.85
N ILE A 252 5.92 2.97 -14.11
CA ILE A 252 5.74 4.17 -14.94
C ILE A 252 4.67 5.05 -14.30
N ASP A 253 4.85 6.35 -14.36
CA ASP A 253 3.90 7.38 -13.99
C ASP A 253 3.99 8.58 -14.95
N ARG A 254 3.14 9.59 -14.75
CA ARG A 254 3.09 10.77 -15.64
C ARG A 254 4.39 11.57 -15.76
N LEU A 255 5.33 11.40 -14.81
CA LEU A 255 6.59 12.15 -14.75
C LEU A 255 7.80 11.36 -15.21
N GLY A 256 7.69 10.02 -15.36
CA GLY A 256 8.81 9.18 -15.76
C GLY A 256 8.58 7.70 -15.46
N PHE A 257 9.65 6.95 -15.41
CA PHE A 257 9.61 5.51 -15.20
C PHE A 257 10.76 5.03 -14.31
N ARG A 258 10.55 3.90 -13.66
CA ARG A 258 11.57 3.21 -12.86
C ARG A 258 12.12 2.04 -13.62
N VAL A 259 13.44 1.86 -13.56
CA VAL A 259 14.16 0.77 -14.20
C VAL A 259 15.00 0.07 -13.15
N ARG A 260 15.03 -1.26 -13.24
CA ARG A 260 16.01 -2.10 -12.55
C ARG A 260 17.06 -2.51 -13.56
N ALA A 261 18.28 -2.00 -13.40
CA ALA A 261 19.42 -2.32 -14.21
C ALA A 261 20.28 -3.38 -13.56
N ARG A 262 20.76 -4.34 -14.35
CA ARG A 262 21.76 -5.33 -13.97
C ARG A 262 23.08 -4.97 -14.62
N THR A 263 24.11 -4.84 -13.81
CA THR A 263 25.52 -4.77 -14.22
C THR A 263 26.23 -6.04 -13.79
N ALA A 264 27.48 -6.27 -14.23
CA ALA A 264 28.28 -7.44 -13.85
C ALA A 264 28.29 -7.67 -12.32
N ASP A 265 28.33 -6.60 -11.52
CA ASP A 265 28.57 -6.66 -10.08
C ASP A 265 27.32 -6.51 -9.23
N ARG A 266 26.21 -5.94 -9.75
CA ARG A 266 25.04 -5.59 -8.92
C ARG A 266 23.76 -5.38 -9.71
N LEU A 267 22.66 -5.49 -8.98
CA LEU A 267 21.33 -5.07 -9.40
C LEU A 267 21.00 -3.75 -8.72
N GLN A 268 20.62 -2.73 -9.49
CA GLN A 268 20.25 -1.42 -8.94
C GLN A 268 19.00 -0.85 -9.58
N GLY A 269 18.14 -0.25 -8.75
CA GLY A 269 16.97 0.49 -9.19
C GLY A 269 17.31 1.95 -9.44
N MET A 270 16.69 2.56 -10.46
CA MET A 270 16.81 3.98 -10.75
C MET A 270 15.50 4.53 -11.30
N ARG A 271 15.35 5.84 -11.24
CA ARG A 271 14.28 6.57 -11.90
C ARG A 271 14.84 7.38 -13.05
N ILE A 272 14.14 7.37 -14.18
CA ILE A 272 14.42 8.18 -15.37
C ILE A 272 13.18 9.03 -15.64
N ASN A 273 13.36 10.36 -15.69
CA ASN A 273 12.27 11.28 -15.91
C ASN A 273 11.96 11.48 -17.37
N PHE A 274 10.69 11.71 -17.66
CA PHE A 274 10.27 12.26 -18.92
C PHE A 274 10.71 13.72 -19.07
N PRO A 275 11.00 14.20 -20.28
CA PRO A 275 11.31 15.60 -20.53
C PRO A 275 10.09 16.52 -20.34
N ARG A 276 8.89 15.95 -20.33
CA ARG A 276 7.61 16.62 -20.04
C ARG A 276 6.62 15.65 -19.41
N GLN A 277 5.65 16.17 -18.68
CA GLN A 277 4.57 15.38 -18.14
C GLN A 277 3.72 14.75 -19.25
N VAL A 278 3.28 13.50 -19.06
CA VAL A 278 2.39 12.75 -19.94
C VAL A 278 1.10 12.38 -19.20
N ARG A 279 0.00 12.26 -19.92
CA ARG A 279 -1.32 11.95 -19.33
C ARG A 279 -2.03 10.78 -19.99
N THR A 280 -1.52 10.31 -21.13
CA THR A 280 -2.11 9.21 -21.87
C THR A 280 -1.03 8.22 -22.31
N PRO A 281 -1.40 6.95 -22.58
CA PRO A 281 -0.46 5.96 -23.13
C PRO A 281 0.18 6.39 -24.44
N MET A 282 -0.56 7.11 -25.27
CA MET A 282 -0.04 7.62 -26.54
C MET A 282 1.04 8.69 -26.34
N GLU A 283 0.83 9.61 -25.38
CA GLU A 283 1.86 10.59 -25.01
C GLU A 283 3.09 9.92 -24.41
N ALA A 284 2.91 8.92 -23.54
CA ALA A 284 4.01 8.14 -22.98
C ALA A 284 4.83 7.45 -24.09
N ARG A 285 4.15 6.80 -25.05
CA ARG A 285 4.80 6.20 -26.22
C ARG A 285 5.59 7.23 -27.01
N THR A 286 4.99 8.38 -27.30
CA THR A 286 5.65 9.46 -28.06
C THR A 286 6.92 9.91 -27.36
N VAL A 287 6.85 10.18 -26.06
CA VAL A 287 7.99 10.62 -25.26
C VAL A 287 9.09 9.55 -25.20
N LEU A 288 8.74 8.29 -25.00
CA LEU A 288 9.70 7.19 -25.01
C LEU A 288 10.44 7.09 -26.34
N VAL A 289 9.75 7.23 -27.49
CA VAL A 289 10.39 7.24 -28.82
C VAL A 289 11.31 8.43 -28.97
N GLU A 290 10.93 9.63 -28.54
CA GLU A 290 11.79 10.82 -28.54
C GLU A 290 13.06 10.57 -27.69
N MET A 291 12.92 10.01 -26.52
CA MET A 291 14.05 9.69 -25.63
C MET A 291 15.02 8.67 -26.25
N VAL A 292 14.55 7.67 -27.01
CA VAL A 292 15.45 6.78 -27.78
C VAL A 292 16.29 7.54 -28.77
N ARG A 293 15.68 8.48 -29.50
CA ARG A 293 16.40 9.31 -30.48
C ARG A 293 17.47 10.17 -29.83
N ASP A 294 17.10 10.83 -28.71
CA ASP A 294 18.02 11.66 -27.93
C ASP A 294 19.17 10.82 -27.35
N ALA A 295 18.88 9.63 -26.84
CA ALA A 295 19.88 8.75 -26.26
C ALA A 295 20.91 8.29 -27.33
N ARG A 296 20.47 7.97 -28.56
CA ARG A 296 21.34 7.62 -29.68
C ARG A 296 22.20 8.79 -30.10
N ALA A 297 21.64 10.01 -30.18
CA ALA A 297 22.39 11.21 -30.50
C ALA A 297 23.50 11.52 -29.49
N ARG A 298 23.25 11.33 -28.21
CA ARG A 298 24.27 11.48 -27.12
C ARG A 298 25.39 10.45 -27.24
N GLY A 299 25.05 9.19 -27.59
CA GLY A 299 26.03 8.14 -27.78
C GLY A 299 26.97 8.41 -28.97
N SER A 300 26.48 9.00 -30.07
CA SER A 300 27.28 9.35 -31.25
C SER A 300 28.16 10.59 -31.02
N ALA A 301 27.83 11.46 -30.09
CA ALA A 301 28.62 12.65 -29.74
C ALA A 301 29.78 12.37 -28.77
N SER A 302 29.78 11.18 -28.12
CA SER A 302 30.80 10.78 -27.17
C SER A 302 31.80 9.76 -27.70
N SER A 303 31.67 9.39 -28.99
CA SER A 303 32.58 8.52 -29.75
C SER A 303 33.45 9.35 -30.69
#